data_a58b5d6b12f0c7248ac4b9446a692569
#
_entry.id   a58b5d6b12f0c7248ac4b9446a692569
#
_cell.length_a   1.000
_cell.length_b   1.000
_cell.length_c   1.000
_cell.angle_alpha   90.00
_cell.angle_beta   90.00
_cell.angle_gamma   90.00
#
_symmetry.space_group_name_H-M   'P 1'
#
loop_
_entity.id
_entity.type
_entity.pdbx_description
1 polymer ?
#
loop_
_entity_poly.entity_id
_entity_poly.type
_entity_poly.pdbx_seq_one_letter_code
_entity_poly.pdbx_strand_id
1 'polypeptide(L)'
;MGKKKSVVLMTLLTIVIAVLCFITAFPSFVIPGTAKKWNPAVKQYDLSADLGGGYYVYYYPEGVIPASEHESDLSALTEAVASAEAGDEQEEAQNELDEYKNAYAQVAGSNLWFSTDDALNIVVAERDEEGNIVSATITPNFQTVFDNAVQAITSRYQAKAYSDYRVAVVDGYAIRVELPRSENTEKASAVLTSFAKTGAFSLQKNGEVIDELKDSDASASDLIKKMSVKTMNMGRVAYLEIQFTKAGKEMLDGIKDSLALSTDAQNSNGSTVVTLDIMNGEEKIASIYKDNIMHNNTVRILPEYGINKDYVQTFEILMESMLADGEFDITFELGAVRTFAPLYNENVLTLLYIALGVAILAMLVLPIVKMGRFGGVSAYATLSYLIVTALCFAFITGGVFEVSLGTVLIFLAGLALVNVMQYHIYRAIKAEFNAGKTVESSVKVGYKKTLWTVVDVYVLAALVAFELLIGAAGVYTFALQAIICVVTAAFINLLWARFINFTYLSASKNKYKYFRFVREDDEDDE
;
A
#
# COMPACT_ATOMS: atom_id res chain seq x y z
N MET A 1 17.42 19.71 38.90
CA MET A 1 16.62 20.85 38.42
C MET A 1 15.87 21.46 39.60
N GLY A 2 15.71 22.79 39.68
CA GLY A 2 14.98 23.40 40.81
C GLY A 2 13.48 23.09 40.73
N LYS A 3 12.81 22.89 41.88
CA LYS A 3 11.41 22.48 41.99
C LYS A 3 10.43 23.28 41.10
N LYS A 4 10.55 24.63 41.11
CA LYS A 4 9.71 25.49 40.28
C LYS A 4 9.86 25.18 38.77
N LYS A 5 11.11 25.01 38.28
CA LYS A 5 11.39 24.66 36.89
C LYS A 5 10.83 23.28 36.53
N SER A 6 10.89 22.30 37.43
CA SER A 6 10.33 20.96 37.21
C SER A 6 8.82 20.95 37.13
N VAL A 7 8.12 21.75 37.96
CA VAL A 7 6.67 21.90 37.90
C VAL A 7 6.25 22.52 36.57
N VAL A 8 6.87 23.64 36.17
CA VAL A 8 6.59 24.27 34.87
C VAL A 8 6.79 23.29 33.71
N LEU A 9 7.91 22.56 33.74
CA LEU A 9 8.21 21.58 32.70
C LEU A 9 7.17 20.46 32.64
N MET A 10 6.75 19.89 33.78
CA MET A 10 5.69 18.86 33.82
C MET A 10 4.37 19.40 33.28
N THR A 11 4.00 20.63 33.65
CA THR A 11 2.78 21.26 33.11
C THR A 11 2.85 21.41 31.60
N LEU A 12 3.98 21.89 31.09
CA LEU A 12 4.20 22.08 29.66
C LEU A 12 4.16 20.75 28.90
N LEU A 13 4.81 19.72 29.43
CA LEU A 13 4.77 18.36 28.86
C LEU A 13 3.33 17.79 28.83
N THR A 14 2.56 18.01 29.88
CA THR A 14 1.15 17.57 29.92
C THR A 14 0.31 18.30 28.87
N ILE A 15 0.53 19.58 28.66
CA ILE A 15 -0.14 20.35 27.60
C ILE A 15 0.25 19.81 26.23
N VAL A 16 1.54 19.56 25.98
CA VAL A 16 2.02 18.99 24.71
C VAL A 16 1.36 17.64 24.43
N ILE A 17 1.31 16.74 25.42
CA ILE A 17 0.65 15.44 25.24
C ILE A 17 -0.86 15.61 25.00
N ALA A 18 -1.54 16.51 25.69
CA ALA A 18 -2.95 16.78 25.45
C ALA A 18 -3.20 17.28 24.02
N VAL A 19 -2.34 18.19 23.50
CA VAL A 19 -2.41 18.66 22.11
C VAL A 19 -2.15 17.50 21.13
N LEU A 20 -1.16 16.67 21.39
CA LEU A 20 -0.87 15.51 20.54
C LEU A 20 -2.02 14.47 20.58
N CYS A 21 -2.63 14.22 21.72
CA CYS A 21 -3.85 13.40 21.83
C CYS A 21 -4.98 13.97 20.95
N PHE A 22 -5.18 15.28 21.00
CA PHE A 22 -6.18 15.96 20.18
C PHE A 22 -5.89 15.76 18.69
N ILE A 23 -4.66 15.98 18.24
CA ILE A 23 -4.25 15.79 16.85
C ILE A 23 -4.43 14.34 16.42
N THR A 24 -4.13 13.39 17.29
CA THR A 24 -4.11 11.95 16.94
C THR A 24 -5.51 11.35 16.88
N ALA A 25 -6.37 11.61 17.87
CA ALA A 25 -7.58 10.82 18.11
C ALA A 25 -8.87 11.62 18.35
N PHE A 26 -8.82 12.97 18.31
CA PHE A 26 -10.03 13.76 18.55
C PHE A 26 -11.05 13.57 17.41
N PRO A 27 -12.35 13.45 17.70
CA PRO A 27 -13.36 13.27 16.66
C PRO A 27 -13.32 14.34 15.58
N SER A 28 -13.65 13.97 14.34
CA SER A 28 -13.74 14.90 13.22
C SER A 28 -14.86 15.91 13.44
N PHE A 29 -14.60 17.18 13.14
CA PHE A 29 -15.60 18.25 13.22
C PHE A 29 -15.39 19.29 12.12
N VAL A 30 -16.43 20.03 11.78
CA VAL A 30 -16.33 21.15 10.87
C VAL A 30 -15.80 22.36 11.65
N ILE A 31 -14.73 22.98 11.13
CA ILE A 31 -14.14 24.16 11.78
C ILE A 31 -15.15 25.32 11.68
N PRO A 32 -15.62 25.85 12.81
CA PRO A 32 -16.60 26.93 12.80
C PRO A 32 -16.16 28.12 11.93
N GLY A 33 -17.07 28.62 11.10
CA GLY A 33 -16.80 29.73 10.18
C GLY A 33 -16.04 29.39 8.92
N THR A 34 -15.76 28.09 8.65
CA THR A 34 -15.10 27.63 7.43
C THR A 34 -15.82 26.41 6.85
N ALA A 35 -15.61 26.12 5.56
CA ALA A 35 -16.07 24.88 4.93
C ALA A 35 -15.10 23.70 5.17
N LYS A 36 -14.04 23.89 5.95
CA LYS A 36 -13.00 22.88 6.18
C LYS A 36 -13.38 21.94 7.32
N LYS A 37 -13.13 20.65 7.13
CA LYS A 37 -13.31 19.60 8.14
C LYS A 37 -11.97 19.26 8.77
N TRP A 38 -11.94 19.25 10.10
CA TRP A 38 -10.83 18.66 10.84
C TRP A 38 -10.93 17.15 10.85
N ASN A 39 -9.84 16.46 10.52
CA ASN A 39 -9.73 15.01 10.66
C ASN A 39 -8.51 14.69 11.52
N PRO A 40 -8.64 13.78 12.51
CA PRO A 40 -7.50 13.31 13.30
C PRO A 40 -6.56 12.43 12.45
N ALA A 41 -5.32 12.26 12.93
CA ALA A 41 -4.31 11.47 12.23
C ALA A 41 -4.73 10.01 12.02
N VAL A 42 -5.44 9.41 12.99
CA VAL A 42 -5.96 8.02 12.87
C VAL A 42 -6.97 7.82 11.73
N LYS A 43 -7.57 8.86 11.19
CA LYS A 43 -8.44 8.76 10.00
C LYS A 43 -7.68 8.63 8.68
N GLN A 44 -6.37 8.79 8.72
CA GLN A 44 -5.53 8.59 7.53
C GLN A 44 -5.16 7.11 7.32
N TYR A 45 -5.58 6.24 8.25
CA TYR A 45 -5.33 4.80 8.12
C TYR A 45 -6.40 4.16 7.26
N ASP A 46 -5.95 3.44 6.24
CA ASP A 46 -6.78 2.51 5.51
C ASP A 46 -6.83 1.16 6.24
N LEU A 47 -7.94 0.44 6.11
CA LEU A 47 -8.06 -0.92 6.62
C LEU A 47 -7.54 -1.90 5.59
N SER A 48 -6.82 -2.92 6.05
CA SER A 48 -6.39 -4.00 5.17
C SER A 48 -7.58 -4.90 4.75
N ALA A 49 -7.35 -5.79 3.80
CA ALA A 49 -8.39 -6.64 3.24
C ALA A 49 -9.10 -7.54 4.27
N ASP A 50 -8.41 -7.94 5.33
CA ASP A 50 -8.99 -8.75 6.41
C ASP A 50 -10.06 -7.99 7.22
N LEU A 51 -9.89 -6.68 7.41
CA LEU A 51 -10.77 -5.82 8.21
C LEU A 51 -11.70 -4.94 7.36
N GLY A 52 -11.27 -4.52 6.18
CA GLY A 52 -11.99 -3.56 5.31
C GLY A 52 -12.60 -4.19 4.06
N GLY A 53 -12.23 -5.42 3.73
CA GLY A 53 -12.51 -5.99 2.40
C GLY A 53 -11.67 -5.31 1.32
N GLY A 54 -12.06 -5.44 0.07
CA GLY A 54 -11.24 -4.90 -1.00
C GLY A 54 -11.90 -4.91 -2.35
N TYR A 55 -11.05 -4.72 -3.35
CA TYR A 55 -11.37 -4.80 -4.75
C TYR A 55 -10.60 -5.95 -5.37
N TYR A 56 -11.18 -6.64 -6.35
CA TYR A 56 -10.51 -7.65 -7.14
C TYR A 56 -10.89 -7.54 -8.60
N VAL A 57 -10.01 -8.06 -9.44
CA VAL A 57 -10.23 -8.20 -10.88
C VAL A 57 -9.61 -9.51 -11.32
N TYR A 58 -10.19 -10.12 -12.35
CA TYR A 58 -9.59 -11.23 -13.07
C TYR A 58 -8.90 -10.72 -14.32
N TYR A 59 -7.70 -11.22 -14.59
CA TYR A 59 -6.99 -11.05 -15.84
C TYR A 59 -7.05 -12.38 -16.58
N TYR A 60 -7.69 -12.37 -17.72
CA TYR A 60 -7.74 -13.52 -18.62
C TYR A 60 -6.78 -13.25 -19.77
N PRO A 61 -5.86 -14.17 -20.08
CA PRO A 61 -5.06 -14.06 -21.31
C PRO A 61 -5.98 -13.90 -22.52
N GLU A 62 -5.58 -13.12 -23.50
CA GLU A 62 -6.28 -12.99 -24.77
C GLU A 62 -6.55 -14.38 -25.36
N GLY A 63 -7.79 -14.64 -25.79
CA GLY A 63 -8.23 -15.96 -26.23
C GLY A 63 -8.51 -16.98 -25.12
N VAL A 64 -8.54 -16.54 -23.84
CA VAL A 64 -8.95 -17.38 -22.71
C VAL A 64 -10.18 -16.78 -22.05
N ILE A 65 -11.29 -17.50 -22.03
CA ILE A 65 -12.56 -17.02 -21.48
C ILE A 65 -13.07 -17.92 -20.33
N PRO A 66 -13.79 -17.37 -19.34
CA PRO A 66 -14.42 -18.17 -18.30
C PRO A 66 -15.60 -18.98 -18.83
N ALA A 67 -15.89 -20.12 -18.20
CA ALA A 67 -17.01 -21.01 -18.61
C ALA A 67 -18.35 -20.28 -18.68
N SER A 68 -18.60 -19.31 -17.77
CA SER A 68 -19.84 -18.54 -17.77
C SER A 68 -20.01 -17.64 -19.00
N GLU A 69 -18.92 -17.16 -19.56
CA GLU A 69 -18.91 -16.35 -20.78
C GLU A 69 -19.12 -17.25 -21.98
N HIS A 70 -18.37 -18.35 -22.09
CA HIS A 70 -18.55 -19.36 -23.12
C HIS A 70 -19.98 -19.90 -23.16
N GLU A 71 -20.60 -20.23 -22.02
CA GLU A 71 -21.98 -20.69 -21.93
C GLU A 71 -22.97 -19.62 -22.38
N SER A 72 -22.73 -18.36 -22.04
CA SER A 72 -23.57 -17.22 -22.46
C SER A 72 -23.55 -17.04 -23.98
N ASP A 73 -22.35 -17.05 -24.57
CA ASP A 73 -22.16 -16.88 -26.00
C ASP A 73 -22.75 -18.06 -26.79
N LEU A 74 -22.49 -19.28 -26.33
CA LEU A 74 -23.06 -20.49 -26.92
C LEU A 74 -24.58 -20.49 -26.86
N SER A 75 -25.17 -20.00 -25.76
CA SER A 75 -26.61 -19.86 -25.61
C SER A 75 -27.18 -18.82 -26.59
N ALA A 76 -26.50 -17.67 -26.71
CA ALA A 76 -26.91 -16.60 -27.62
C ALA A 76 -26.88 -17.05 -29.09
N LEU A 77 -25.81 -17.75 -29.50
CA LEU A 77 -25.70 -18.30 -30.85
C LEU A 77 -26.75 -19.42 -31.12
N THR A 78 -27.01 -20.25 -30.12
CA THR A 78 -28.06 -21.30 -30.23
C THR A 78 -29.44 -20.68 -30.38
N GLU A 79 -29.72 -19.59 -29.67
CA GLU A 79 -30.99 -18.85 -29.81
C GLU A 79 -31.08 -18.14 -31.17
N ALA A 80 -29.97 -17.62 -31.69
CA ALA A 80 -29.91 -17.04 -33.03
C ALA A 80 -30.29 -18.07 -34.11
N VAL A 81 -29.70 -19.28 -34.04
CA VAL A 81 -30.09 -20.37 -34.96
C VAL A 81 -31.57 -20.74 -34.85
N ALA A 82 -32.12 -20.77 -33.63
CA ALA A 82 -33.52 -21.13 -33.41
C ALA A 82 -34.50 -20.03 -33.87
N SER A 83 -34.07 -18.77 -33.94
CA SER A 83 -34.88 -17.62 -34.33
C SER A 83 -34.72 -17.20 -35.79
N ALA A 84 -33.72 -17.67 -36.50
CA ALA A 84 -33.43 -17.36 -37.89
C ALA A 84 -34.52 -17.92 -38.82
N GLU A 85 -34.84 -17.20 -39.91
CA GLU A 85 -35.75 -17.66 -40.93
C GLU A 85 -35.13 -18.83 -41.73
N ALA A 86 -35.98 -19.83 -42.08
CA ALA A 86 -35.50 -21.02 -42.81
C ALA A 86 -34.90 -20.62 -44.16
N GLY A 87 -33.68 -21.02 -44.44
CA GLY A 87 -32.95 -20.70 -45.66
C GLY A 87 -31.51 -20.20 -45.35
N ASP A 88 -31.03 -19.30 -46.14
CA ASP A 88 -29.65 -18.79 -46.07
C ASP A 88 -29.30 -18.20 -44.68
N GLU A 89 -30.26 -17.52 -44.04
CA GLU A 89 -30.06 -16.93 -42.70
C GLU A 89 -29.85 -18.00 -41.61
N GLN A 90 -30.62 -19.09 -41.68
CA GLN A 90 -30.47 -20.20 -40.73
C GLN A 90 -29.16 -20.95 -40.96
N GLU A 91 -28.73 -21.10 -42.23
CA GLU A 91 -27.47 -21.76 -42.58
C GLU A 91 -26.28 -20.90 -42.11
N GLU A 92 -26.35 -19.57 -42.25
CA GLU A 92 -25.32 -18.63 -41.77
C GLU A 92 -25.23 -18.69 -40.24
N ALA A 93 -26.32 -18.61 -39.50
CA ALA A 93 -26.36 -18.72 -38.06
C ALA A 93 -25.82 -20.08 -37.53
N GLN A 94 -26.15 -21.16 -38.25
CA GLN A 94 -25.63 -22.50 -37.91
C GLN A 94 -24.12 -22.59 -38.12
N ASN A 95 -23.62 -22.01 -39.21
CA ASN A 95 -22.18 -21.97 -39.48
C ASN A 95 -21.42 -21.18 -38.40
N GLU A 96 -21.97 -20.03 -37.97
CA GLU A 96 -21.39 -19.22 -36.90
C GLU A 96 -21.33 -19.98 -35.56
N LEU A 97 -22.43 -20.71 -35.23
CA LEU A 97 -22.47 -21.56 -34.05
C LEU A 97 -21.42 -22.68 -34.10
N ASP A 98 -21.26 -23.33 -35.28
CA ASP A 98 -20.30 -24.45 -35.43
C ASP A 98 -18.86 -23.94 -35.51
N GLU A 99 -18.63 -22.75 -36.04
CA GLU A 99 -17.34 -22.05 -35.99
C GLU A 99 -16.96 -21.72 -34.53
N TYR A 100 -17.89 -21.13 -33.77
CA TYR A 100 -17.66 -20.81 -32.34
C TYR A 100 -17.32 -22.05 -31.49
N LYS A 101 -18.05 -23.18 -31.68
CA LYS A 101 -17.76 -24.44 -30.99
C LYS A 101 -16.36 -24.99 -31.28
N ASN A 102 -15.86 -24.71 -32.47
CA ASN A 102 -14.53 -25.14 -32.91
C ASN A 102 -13.43 -24.11 -32.59
N ALA A 103 -13.82 -22.89 -32.21
CA ALA A 103 -12.87 -21.83 -31.85
C ALA A 103 -12.32 -21.97 -30.44
N TYR A 104 -13.00 -22.69 -29.56
CA TYR A 104 -12.60 -22.85 -28.18
C TYR A 104 -12.56 -24.30 -27.74
N ALA A 105 -11.57 -24.64 -26.92
CA ALA A 105 -11.37 -25.95 -26.32
C ALA A 105 -11.21 -25.88 -24.81
N GLN A 106 -11.72 -26.87 -24.10
CA GLN A 106 -11.50 -27.02 -22.66
C GLN A 106 -10.27 -27.89 -22.40
N VAL A 107 -9.39 -27.45 -21.49
CA VAL A 107 -8.24 -28.23 -21.05
C VAL A 107 -8.59 -28.98 -19.77
N ALA A 108 -8.12 -30.21 -19.62
CA ALA A 108 -8.40 -31.04 -18.46
C ALA A 108 -7.93 -30.37 -17.16
N GLY A 109 -8.85 -30.25 -16.21
CA GLY A 109 -8.58 -29.64 -14.89
C GLY A 109 -8.71 -28.11 -14.82
N SER A 110 -9.14 -27.47 -15.93
CA SER A 110 -9.45 -26.04 -15.94
C SER A 110 -10.96 -25.81 -16.18
N ASN A 111 -11.49 -24.76 -15.57
CA ASN A 111 -12.83 -24.25 -15.84
C ASN A 111 -12.86 -23.15 -16.93
N LEU A 112 -11.71 -22.93 -17.57
CA LEU A 112 -11.54 -21.95 -18.63
C LEU A 112 -11.66 -22.61 -19.99
N TRP A 113 -12.04 -21.82 -20.99
CA TRP A 113 -12.05 -22.17 -22.39
C TRP A 113 -10.94 -21.41 -23.11
N PHE A 114 -10.21 -22.11 -23.97
CA PHE A 114 -8.99 -21.65 -24.62
C PHE A 114 -9.20 -21.58 -26.13
N SER A 115 -8.82 -20.49 -26.75
CA SER A 115 -8.86 -20.33 -28.20
C SER A 115 -7.96 -21.38 -28.88
N THR A 116 -8.48 -21.97 -29.94
CA THR A 116 -7.75 -22.90 -30.81
C THR A 116 -7.07 -22.20 -31.97
N ASP A 117 -7.05 -20.87 -31.99
CA ASP A 117 -6.35 -20.08 -33.01
C ASP A 117 -4.84 -20.33 -32.92
N ASP A 118 -4.27 -20.84 -34.03
CA ASP A 118 -2.84 -21.11 -34.13
C ASP A 118 -1.98 -19.85 -33.97
N ALA A 119 -2.53 -18.66 -34.29
CA ALA A 119 -1.84 -17.40 -34.13
C ALA A 119 -1.56 -17.05 -32.67
N LEU A 120 -2.46 -17.44 -31.76
CA LEU A 120 -2.30 -17.24 -30.31
C LEU A 120 -1.43 -18.32 -29.66
N ASN A 121 -1.29 -19.48 -30.30
CA ASN A 121 -0.47 -20.61 -29.84
C ASN A 121 -0.71 -21.00 -28.37
N ILE A 122 -1.98 -21.01 -27.94
CA ILE A 122 -2.39 -21.27 -26.56
C ILE A 122 -2.48 -22.78 -26.31
N VAL A 123 -3.24 -23.48 -27.15
CA VAL A 123 -3.48 -24.91 -27.04
C VAL A 123 -3.19 -25.66 -28.33
N VAL A 124 -2.85 -26.93 -28.19
CA VAL A 124 -2.87 -27.91 -29.29
C VAL A 124 -4.14 -28.73 -29.12
N ALA A 125 -5.09 -28.55 -30.04
CA ALA A 125 -6.34 -29.31 -30.07
C ALA A 125 -6.23 -30.54 -30.93
N GLU A 126 -6.60 -31.70 -30.38
CA GLU A 126 -6.77 -32.93 -31.13
C GLU A 126 -8.20 -33.02 -31.64
N ARG A 127 -8.37 -33.32 -32.93
CA ARG A 127 -9.68 -33.38 -33.58
C ARG A 127 -9.98 -34.81 -34.08
N ASP A 128 -11.26 -35.17 -34.05
CA ASP A 128 -11.72 -36.44 -34.65
C ASP A 128 -11.80 -36.37 -36.20
N GLU A 129 -12.23 -37.45 -36.84
CA GLU A 129 -12.37 -37.51 -38.29
C GLU A 129 -13.47 -36.54 -38.82
N GLU A 130 -14.37 -36.09 -37.94
CA GLU A 130 -15.44 -35.15 -38.25
C GLU A 130 -15.01 -33.70 -38.02
N GLY A 131 -13.80 -33.46 -37.48
CA GLY A 131 -13.25 -32.13 -37.22
C GLY A 131 -13.58 -31.58 -35.83
N ASN A 132 -14.32 -32.29 -34.98
CA ASN A 132 -14.63 -31.83 -33.62
C ASN A 132 -13.43 -32.00 -32.68
N ILE A 133 -13.32 -31.09 -31.72
CA ILE A 133 -12.26 -31.13 -30.72
C ILE A 133 -12.52 -32.29 -29.72
N VAL A 134 -11.59 -33.22 -29.60
CA VAL A 134 -11.66 -34.36 -28.67
C VAL A 134 -10.84 -34.11 -27.41
N SER A 135 -9.69 -33.47 -27.54
CA SER A 135 -8.83 -33.08 -26.41
C SER A 135 -8.04 -31.82 -26.76
N ALA A 136 -7.60 -31.11 -25.72
CA ALA A 136 -6.71 -29.97 -25.87
C ALA A 136 -5.65 -29.96 -24.77
N THR A 137 -4.45 -29.57 -25.13
CA THR A 137 -3.32 -29.42 -24.20
C THR A 137 -2.66 -28.07 -24.36
N ILE A 138 -2.28 -27.45 -23.23
CA ILE A 138 -1.58 -26.17 -23.23
C ILE A 138 -0.20 -26.31 -23.87
N THR A 139 0.16 -25.32 -24.69
CA THR A 139 1.51 -25.29 -25.28
C THR A 139 2.56 -24.93 -24.23
N PRO A 140 3.78 -25.52 -24.27
CA PRO A 140 4.84 -25.14 -23.36
C PRO A 140 5.26 -23.67 -23.47
N ASN A 141 5.10 -23.08 -24.66
CA ASN A 141 5.39 -21.66 -24.89
C ASN A 141 4.42 -20.77 -24.11
N PHE A 142 3.11 -21.01 -24.25
CA PHE A 142 2.09 -20.24 -23.54
C PHE A 142 2.26 -20.37 -22.02
N GLN A 143 2.52 -21.58 -21.50
CA GLN A 143 2.81 -21.78 -20.09
C GLN A 143 3.97 -20.89 -19.61
N THR A 144 5.06 -20.84 -20.36
CA THR A 144 6.24 -20.04 -19.99
C THR A 144 5.92 -18.53 -20.01
N VAL A 145 5.24 -18.06 -21.05
CA VAL A 145 4.86 -16.64 -21.18
C VAL A 145 3.88 -16.22 -20.09
N PHE A 146 2.92 -17.10 -19.75
CA PHE A 146 1.97 -16.86 -18.66
C PHE A 146 2.68 -16.80 -17.29
N ASP A 147 3.58 -17.73 -17.00
CA ASP A 147 4.34 -17.74 -15.74
C ASP A 147 5.20 -16.48 -15.59
N ASN A 148 5.83 -16.02 -16.68
CA ASN A 148 6.58 -14.76 -16.71
C ASN A 148 5.67 -13.56 -16.44
N ALA A 149 4.47 -13.53 -17.02
CA ALA A 149 3.49 -12.47 -16.79
C ALA A 149 3.02 -12.44 -15.32
N VAL A 150 2.75 -13.60 -14.71
CA VAL A 150 2.41 -13.70 -13.28
C VAL A 150 3.53 -13.13 -12.41
N GLN A 151 4.78 -13.47 -12.71
CA GLN A 151 5.94 -12.96 -11.99
C GLN A 151 6.10 -11.45 -12.17
N ALA A 152 5.98 -10.94 -13.39
CA ALA A 152 6.07 -9.51 -13.69
C ALA A 152 4.99 -8.70 -12.97
N ILE A 153 3.72 -9.14 -13.04
CA ILE A 153 2.60 -8.50 -12.34
C ILE A 153 2.86 -8.49 -10.84
N THR A 154 3.28 -9.63 -10.26
CA THR A 154 3.60 -9.72 -8.82
C THR A 154 4.71 -8.75 -8.44
N SER A 155 5.77 -8.65 -9.24
CA SER A 155 6.90 -7.74 -9.02
C SER A 155 6.47 -6.27 -9.05
N ARG A 156 5.54 -5.87 -9.93
CA ARG A 156 4.98 -4.52 -10.01
C ARG A 156 4.26 -4.11 -8.72
N TYR A 157 3.43 -5.00 -8.17
CA TYR A 157 2.75 -4.75 -6.89
C TYR A 157 3.75 -4.64 -5.74
N GLN A 158 4.76 -5.50 -5.74
CA GLN A 158 5.83 -5.50 -4.73
C GLN A 158 6.70 -4.25 -4.81
N ALA A 159 7.12 -3.83 -6.01
CA ALA A 159 7.96 -2.65 -6.23
C ALA A 159 7.26 -1.35 -5.79
N LYS A 160 5.94 -1.28 -5.87
CA LYS A 160 5.13 -0.16 -5.38
C LYS A 160 4.85 -0.21 -3.89
N ALA A 161 5.38 -1.21 -3.17
CA ALA A 161 5.17 -1.43 -1.75
C ALA A 161 3.67 -1.40 -1.36
N TYR A 162 2.80 -1.91 -2.25
CA TYR A 162 1.41 -2.16 -1.86
C TYR A 162 1.40 -3.20 -0.77
N SER A 163 0.86 -2.82 0.37
CA SER A 163 0.61 -3.78 1.44
C SER A 163 -0.66 -4.56 1.14
N ASP A 164 -0.67 -5.80 1.62
CA ASP A 164 -1.87 -6.64 1.59
C ASP A 164 -2.48 -6.90 0.20
N TYR A 165 -1.67 -6.79 -0.88
CA TYR A 165 -2.07 -7.24 -2.20
C TYR A 165 -2.00 -8.76 -2.29
N ARG A 166 -2.84 -9.33 -3.16
CA ARG A 166 -2.77 -10.75 -3.49
C ARG A 166 -2.84 -10.92 -5.00
N VAL A 167 -1.86 -11.62 -5.53
CA VAL A 167 -1.85 -12.11 -6.91
C VAL A 167 -1.90 -13.62 -6.84
N ALA A 168 -2.93 -14.23 -7.42
CA ALA A 168 -3.14 -15.66 -7.37
C ALA A 168 -3.59 -16.18 -8.75
N VAL A 169 -2.97 -17.27 -9.20
CA VAL A 169 -3.44 -18.00 -10.35
C VAL A 169 -4.69 -18.79 -9.96
N VAL A 170 -5.74 -18.67 -10.74
CA VAL A 170 -7.04 -19.32 -10.53
C VAL A 170 -7.40 -20.10 -11.80
N ASP A 171 -8.03 -21.25 -11.62
CA ASP A 171 -8.42 -22.15 -12.73
C ASP A 171 -7.27 -22.50 -13.70
N GLY A 172 -6.03 -22.39 -13.22
CA GLY A 172 -4.80 -22.72 -13.94
C GLY A 172 -4.21 -21.55 -14.73
N TYR A 173 -5.02 -20.71 -15.41
CA TYR A 173 -4.55 -19.71 -16.37
C TYR A 173 -5.30 -18.36 -16.30
N ALA A 174 -6.02 -18.08 -15.25
CA ALA A 174 -6.50 -16.74 -14.94
C ALA A 174 -5.74 -16.17 -13.74
N ILE A 175 -5.51 -14.88 -13.72
CA ILE A 175 -4.85 -14.21 -12.58
C ILE A 175 -5.92 -13.40 -11.85
N ARG A 176 -6.13 -13.73 -10.58
CA ARG A 176 -6.95 -12.92 -9.69
C ARG A 176 -6.05 -12.00 -8.90
N VAL A 177 -6.28 -10.72 -9.04
CA VAL A 177 -5.58 -9.68 -8.29
C VAL A 177 -6.53 -9.03 -7.30
N GLU A 178 -6.09 -8.91 -6.07
CA GLU A 178 -6.84 -8.31 -4.97
C GLU A 178 -6.06 -7.15 -4.37
N LEU A 179 -6.76 -6.07 -4.06
CA LEU A 179 -6.25 -4.92 -3.31
C LEU A 179 -7.20 -4.58 -2.16
N PRO A 180 -6.69 -4.11 -1.02
CA PRO A 180 -7.54 -3.65 0.07
C PRO A 180 -8.38 -2.44 -0.35
N ARG A 181 -9.48 -2.24 0.37
CA ARG A 181 -10.38 -1.13 0.12
C ARG A 181 -9.75 0.19 0.56
N SER A 182 -9.43 1.05 -0.41
CA SER A 182 -9.03 2.44 -0.14
C SER A 182 -10.23 3.39 -0.25
N GLU A 183 -10.14 4.59 0.35
CA GLU A 183 -11.16 5.64 0.19
C GLU A 183 -11.29 6.09 -1.28
N ASN A 184 -10.26 5.89 -2.09
CA ASN A 184 -10.23 6.26 -3.49
C ASN A 184 -10.41 5.03 -4.40
N THR A 185 -11.67 4.74 -4.73
CA THR A 185 -12.06 3.64 -5.64
C THR A 185 -11.47 3.79 -7.05
N GLU A 186 -11.36 5.03 -7.56
CA GLU A 186 -10.79 5.31 -8.88
C GLU A 186 -9.31 4.93 -8.93
N LYS A 187 -8.57 5.25 -7.86
CA LYS A 187 -7.16 4.87 -7.75
C LYS A 187 -6.97 3.36 -7.69
N ALA A 188 -7.77 2.65 -6.91
CA ALA A 188 -7.70 1.18 -6.83
C ALA A 188 -8.03 0.53 -8.18
N SER A 189 -9.06 1.00 -8.88
CA SER A 189 -9.40 0.54 -10.23
C SER A 189 -8.25 0.80 -11.21
N ALA A 190 -7.65 2.00 -11.17
CA ALA A 190 -6.52 2.35 -12.01
C ALA A 190 -5.30 1.44 -11.81
N VAL A 191 -4.97 1.13 -10.56
CA VAL A 191 -3.89 0.20 -10.22
C VAL A 191 -4.18 -1.18 -10.79
N LEU A 192 -5.38 -1.71 -10.51
CA LEU A 192 -5.80 -3.04 -10.96
C LEU A 192 -5.81 -3.16 -12.50
N THR A 193 -6.16 -2.11 -13.22
CA THR A 193 -6.19 -2.15 -14.69
C THR A 193 -4.83 -1.85 -15.33
N SER A 194 -4.04 -0.97 -14.74
CA SER A 194 -2.76 -0.55 -15.32
C SER A 194 -1.68 -1.63 -15.20
N PHE A 195 -1.69 -2.42 -14.12
CA PHE A 195 -0.65 -3.43 -13.88
C PHE A 195 -0.81 -4.68 -14.75
N ALA A 196 -1.95 -4.83 -15.42
CA ALA A 196 -2.18 -5.87 -16.43
C ALA A 196 -1.58 -5.53 -17.81
N LYS A 197 -1.13 -4.28 -18.02
CA LYS A 197 -0.51 -3.88 -19.30
C LYS A 197 0.84 -4.56 -19.48
N THR A 198 1.20 -4.87 -20.74
CA THR A 198 2.41 -5.65 -21.07
C THR A 198 3.71 -5.03 -20.56
N GLY A 199 3.75 -3.70 -20.40
CA GLY A 199 4.96 -3.00 -19.98
C GLY A 199 5.94 -2.72 -21.14
N ALA A 200 5.54 -3.04 -22.37
CA ALA A 200 6.31 -2.79 -23.58
C ALA A 200 6.33 -1.29 -23.90
N PHE A 201 7.09 -0.53 -23.08
CA PHE A 201 7.24 0.91 -23.26
C PHE A 201 8.08 1.23 -24.48
N SER A 202 7.57 2.08 -25.35
CA SER A 202 8.36 2.68 -26.41
C SER A 202 8.01 4.15 -26.64
N LEU A 203 8.96 4.88 -27.22
CA LEU A 203 8.74 6.23 -27.71
C LEU A 203 8.78 6.19 -29.24
N GLN A 204 7.71 6.63 -29.88
CA GLN A 204 7.58 6.60 -31.33
C GLN A 204 7.40 8.00 -31.89
N LYS A 205 8.03 8.27 -33.03
CA LYS A 205 7.85 9.48 -33.82
C LYS A 205 7.35 9.07 -35.20
N ASN A 206 6.18 9.57 -35.60
CA ASN A 206 5.54 9.17 -36.87
C ASN A 206 5.32 7.64 -37.02
N GLY A 207 5.07 6.93 -35.92
CA GLY A 207 4.87 5.47 -35.94
C GLY A 207 6.17 4.65 -35.96
N GLU A 208 7.34 5.28 -35.90
CA GLU A 208 8.63 4.59 -35.82
C GLU A 208 9.26 4.80 -34.45
N VAL A 209 9.76 3.73 -33.88
CA VAL A 209 10.50 3.77 -32.60
C VAL A 209 11.73 4.66 -32.78
N ILE A 210 12.00 5.54 -31.83
CA ILE A 210 13.17 6.43 -31.84
C ILE A 210 14.46 5.62 -31.78
N ASP A 211 15.54 6.16 -32.41
CA ASP A 211 16.79 5.41 -32.59
C ASP A 211 17.43 4.98 -31.27
N GLU A 212 17.28 5.76 -30.21
CA GLU A 212 17.79 5.47 -28.87
C GLU A 212 17.15 4.24 -28.19
N LEU A 213 15.96 3.80 -28.64
CA LEU A 213 15.25 2.63 -28.16
C LEU A 213 15.20 1.47 -29.16
N LYS A 214 15.88 1.56 -30.29
CA LYS A 214 15.95 0.47 -31.29
C LYS A 214 16.93 -0.63 -30.90
N ASP A 215 17.84 -0.35 -29.97
CA ASP A 215 18.77 -1.34 -29.46
C ASP A 215 18.07 -2.23 -28.43
N SER A 216 18.23 -3.55 -28.55
CA SER A 216 17.56 -4.53 -27.69
C SER A 216 17.88 -4.39 -26.19
N ASP A 217 19.01 -3.73 -25.88
CA ASP A 217 19.46 -3.52 -24.51
C ASP A 217 19.03 -2.15 -23.94
N ALA A 218 18.41 -1.28 -24.74
CA ALA A 218 17.97 0.04 -24.31
C ALA A 218 16.60 -0.06 -23.61
N SER A 219 16.53 0.43 -22.40
CA SER A 219 15.29 0.45 -21.61
C SER A 219 14.74 1.88 -21.46
N ALA A 220 13.44 1.97 -21.19
CA ALA A 220 12.82 3.26 -20.90
C ALA A 220 13.45 3.97 -19.69
N SER A 221 14.01 3.23 -18.74
CA SER A 221 14.71 3.77 -17.56
C SER A 221 16.02 4.48 -17.93
N ASP A 222 16.61 4.19 -19.09
CA ASP A 222 17.79 4.88 -19.57
C ASP A 222 17.48 6.31 -20.02
N LEU A 223 16.26 6.54 -20.48
CA LEU A 223 15.79 7.85 -20.95
C LEU A 223 15.00 8.61 -19.88
N ILE A 224 14.22 7.94 -19.06
CA ILE A 224 13.33 8.55 -18.06
C ILE A 224 13.88 8.33 -16.66
N LYS A 225 14.16 9.43 -15.95
CA LYS A 225 14.71 9.42 -14.60
C LYS A 225 13.63 9.32 -13.53
N LYS A 226 12.53 10.05 -13.70
CA LYS A 226 11.47 10.17 -12.69
C LYS A 226 10.20 10.74 -13.29
N MET A 227 9.06 10.27 -12.79
CA MET A 227 7.75 10.87 -13.02
C MET A 227 7.16 11.39 -11.70
N SER A 228 6.33 12.41 -11.77
CA SER A 228 5.63 12.94 -10.62
C SER A 228 4.44 13.81 -10.99
N VAL A 229 3.33 13.62 -10.29
CA VAL A 229 2.19 14.54 -10.39
C VAL A 229 2.52 15.88 -9.73
N LYS A 230 2.33 16.95 -10.49
CA LYS A 230 2.48 18.33 -10.02
C LYS A 230 1.17 19.08 -10.18
N THR A 231 1.03 20.17 -9.44
CA THR A 231 -0.12 21.05 -9.55
C THR A 231 0.32 22.48 -9.85
N MET A 232 -0.46 23.20 -10.65
CA MET A 232 -0.31 24.63 -10.90
C MET A 232 -1.62 25.39 -10.57
N ASN A 233 -1.57 26.72 -10.65
CA ASN A 233 -2.72 27.58 -10.38
C ASN A 233 -3.38 27.31 -9.01
N MET A 234 -2.57 27.27 -7.94
CA MET A 234 -3.02 26.99 -6.56
C MET A 234 -3.73 25.64 -6.43
N GLY A 235 -3.26 24.62 -7.13
CA GLY A 235 -3.80 23.25 -7.06
C GLY A 235 -5.02 22.99 -7.95
N ARG A 236 -5.40 23.92 -8.83
CA ARG A 236 -6.57 23.77 -9.71
C ARG A 236 -6.31 22.93 -10.95
N VAL A 237 -5.07 22.87 -11.40
CA VAL A 237 -4.67 22.09 -12.58
C VAL A 237 -3.56 21.14 -12.16
N ALA A 238 -3.77 19.85 -12.38
CA ALA A 238 -2.73 18.84 -12.22
C ALA A 238 -2.14 18.46 -13.57
N TYR A 239 -0.87 18.08 -13.58
CA TYR A 239 -0.15 17.59 -14.76
C TYR A 239 0.89 16.56 -14.36
N LEU A 240 1.25 15.67 -15.28
CA LEU A 240 2.37 14.75 -15.12
C LEU A 240 3.66 15.44 -15.55
N GLU A 241 4.64 15.49 -14.68
CA GLU A 241 5.99 15.96 -14.98
C GLU A 241 6.92 14.75 -15.12
N ILE A 242 7.44 14.55 -16.31
CA ILE A 242 8.43 13.52 -16.64
C ILE A 242 9.81 14.19 -16.67
N GLN A 243 10.71 13.74 -15.83
CA GLN A 243 12.10 14.16 -15.84
C GLN A 243 12.95 13.15 -16.59
N PHE A 244 13.57 13.58 -17.67
CA PHE A 244 14.46 12.76 -18.49
C PHE A 244 15.88 12.71 -17.91
N THR A 245 16.62 11.67 -18.25
CA THR A 245 18.05 11.54 -17.99
C THR A 245 18.85 12.50 -18.90
N LYS A 246 20.18 12.45 -18.83
CA LYS A 246 21.02 13.21 -19.77
C LYS A 246 20.87 12.70 -21.21
N ALA A 247 20.81 11.37 -21.39
CA ALA A 247 20.58 10.74 -22.70
C ALA A 247 19.19 11.11 -23.25
N GLY A 248 18.15 11.00 -22.41
CA GLY A 248 16.80 11.41 -22.80
C GLY A 248 16.68 12.90 -23.14
N LYS A 249 17.48 13.78 -22.50
CA LYS A 249 17.54 15.19 -22.89
C LYS A 249 18.18 15.38 -24.26
N GLU A 250 19.30 14.74 -24.51
CA GLU A 250 20.00 14.82 -25.81
C GLU A 250 19.08 14.35 -26.94
N MET A 251 18.33 13.28 -26.71
CA MET A 251 17.29 12.81 -27.62
C MET A 251 16.21 13.87 -27.86
N LEU A 252 15.60 14.42 -26.77
CA LEU A 252 14.55 15.44 -26.88
C LEU A 252 15.05 16.70 -27.60
N ASP A 253 16.26 17.18 -27.31
CA ASP A 253 16.86 18.33 -27.97
C ASP A 253 17.08 18.09 -29.49
N GLY A 254 17.37 16.84 -29.87
CA GLY A 254 17.52 16.43 -31.28
C GLY A 254 16.20 16.42 -32.06
N ILE A 255 15.08 16.08 -31.43
CA ILE A 255 13.78 15.94 -32.13
C ILE A 255 12.84 17.12 -31.93
N LYS A 256 13.04 17.94 -30.89
CA LYS A 256 12.13 19.01 -30.47
C LYS A 256 11.68 19.95 -31.58
N ASP A 257 12.59 20.35 -32.44
CA ASP A 257 12.29 21.32 -33.53
C ASP A 257 11.43 20.72 -34.64
N SER A 258 11.35 19.40 -34.72
CA SER A 258 10.51 18.69 -35.67
C SER A 258 9.09 18.39 -35.13
N LEU A 259 8.85 18.57 -33.83
CA LEU A 259 7.55 18.33 -33.23
C LEU A 259 6.59 19.50 -33.45
N ALA A 260 5.32 19.19 -33.65
CA ALA A 260 4.24 20.16 -33.73
C ALA A 260 3.94 20.80 -32.38
N LEU A 261 3.27 21.96 -32.38
CA LEU A 261 2.70 22.57 -31.19
C LEU A 261 1.36 21.88 -30.86
N SER A 262 0.98 21.86 -29.59
CA SER A 262 -0.32 21.31 -29.16
C SER A 262 -1.51 22.02 -29.81
N THR A 263 -1.40 23.30 -30.08
CA THR A 263 -2.39 24.11 -30.82
C THR A 263 -2.56 23.67 -32.27
N ASP A 264 -1.51 23.17 -32.92
CA ASP A 264 -1.57 22.70 -34.30
C ASP A 264 -2.39 21.40 -34.39
N ALA A 265 -2.28 20.53 -33.39
CA ALA A 265 -3.08 19.32 -33.30
C ALA A 265 -4.58 19.62 -33.15
N GLN A 266 -4.95 20.63 -32.36
CA GLN A 266 -6.34 21.06 -32.20
C GLN A 266 -6.93 21.67 -33.47
N ASN A 267 -6.12 22.29 -34.33
CA ASN A 267 -6.55 22.96 -35.53
C ASN A 267 -6.39 22.13 -36.83
N SER A 268 -5.86 20.91 -36.71
CA SER A 268 -5.44 20.10 -37.86
C SER A 268 -6.56 19.49 -38.71
N ASN A 269 -7.85 19.63 -38.30
CA ASN A 269 -9.02 19.01 -38.97
C ASN A 269 -8.80 17.54 -39.41
N GLY A 270 -8.07 16.77 -38.59
CA GLY A 270 -7.74 15.36 -38.89
C GLY A 270 -6.46 15.13 -39.68
N SER A 271 -5.67 16.18 -39.98
CA SER A 271 -4.34 16.00 -40.55
C SER A 271 -3.36 15.49 -39.49
N THR A 272 -2.53 14.51 -39.87
CA THR A 272 -1.51 13.96 -38.96
C THR A 272 -0.44 15.01 -38.65
N VAL A 273 -0.26 15.32 -37.37
CA VAL A 273 0.80 16.20 -36.88
C VAL A 273 1.93 15.38 -36.27
N VAL A 274 3.16 15.87 -36.38
CA VAL A 274 4.35 15.17 -35.86
C VAL A 274 4.39 15.31 -34.35
N THR A 275 4.27 14.21 -33.63
CA THR A 275 4.36 14.12 -32.17
C THR A 275 5.41 13.08 -31.78
N LEU A 276 5.86 13.15 -30.53
CA LEU A 276 6.57 12.03 -29.89
C LEU A 276 5.54 11.27 -29.05
N ASP A 277 5.18 10.09 -29.50
CA ASP A 277 4.13 9.29 -28.87
C ASP A 277 4.73 8.31 -27.85
N ILE A 278 4.11 8.22 -26.70
CA ILE A 278 4.38 7.23 -25.66
C ILE A 278 3.47 6.04 -25.94
N MET A 279 4.07 4.89 -26.17
CA MET A 279 3.36 3.66 -26.52
C MET A 279 3.53 2.61 -25.43
N ASN A 280 2.55 1.73 -25.29
CA ASN A 280 2.63 0.45 -24.59
C ASN A 280 2.30 -0.67 -25.59
N GLY A 281 3.32 -1.27 -26.17
CA GLY A 281 3.14 -2.11 -27.35
C GLY A 281 2.56 -1.29 -28.50
N GLU A 282 1.40 -1.69 -29.02
CA GLU A 282 0.68 -0.99 -30.09
C GLU A 282 -0.25 0.13 -29.56
N GLU A 283 -0.53 0.16 -28.25
CA GLU A 283 -1.46 1.14 -27.66
C GLU A 283 -0.77 2.48 -27.43
N LYS A 284 -1.33 3.54 -28.00
CA LYS A 284 -0.86 4.91 -27.77
C LYS A 284 -1.39 5.45 -26.45
N ILE A 285 -0.51 5.73 -25.52
CA ILE A 285 -0.85 6.20 -24.17
C ILE A 285 -0.92 7.72 -24.09
N ALA A 286 0.05 8.42 -24.70
CA ALA A 286 0.07 9.88 -24.71
C ALA A 286 0.93 10.42 -25.85
N SER A 287 0.71 11.70 -26.19
CA SER A 287 1.56 12.42 -27.15
C SER A 287 2.27 13.58 -26.47
N ILE A 288 3.55 13.74 -26.81
CA ILE A 288 4.39 14.84 -26.38
C ILE A 288 4.52 15.82 -27.56
N TYR A 289 4.14 17.07 -27.33
CA TYR A 289 4.23 18.18 -28.28
C TYR A 289 5.45 19.06 -27.96
N LYS A 290 5.87 19.89 -28.89
CA LYS A 290 6.99 20.82 -28.73
C LYS A 290 6.87 21.72 -27.51
N ASP A 291 5.66 22.21 -27.22
CA ASP A 291 5.35 23.09 -26.09
C ASP A 291 5.24 22.36 -24.74
N ASN A 292 5.18 21.01 -24.75
CA ASN A 292 5.30 20.22 -23.54
C ASN A 292 6.73 20.13 -23.00
N ILE A 293 7.73 20.36 -23.86
CA ILE A 293 9.16 20.22 -23.51
C ILE A 293 9.65 21.50 -22.85
N MET A 294 9.93 21.42 -21.55
CA MET A 294 10.43 22.54 -20.75
C MET A 294 11.96 22.58 -20.74
N HIS A 295 12.49 23.70 -20.24
CA HIS A 295 13.91 23.79 -19.93
C HIS A 295 14.23 22.75 -18.82
N ASN A 296 15.46 22.28 -18.73
CA ASN A 296 15.93 21.34 -17.70
C ASN A 296 15.45 19.89 -17.81
N ASN A 297 15.35 19.33 -19.00
CA ASN A 297 15.03 17.90 -19.22
C ASN A 297 13.66 17.48 -18.68
N THR A 298 12.70 18.36 -18.59
CA THR A 298 11.37 18.03 -18.12
C THR A 298 10.35 18.16 -19.23
N VAL A 299 9.42 17.20 -19.28
CA VAL A 299 8.25 17.24 -20.14
C VAL A 299 7.01 17.31 -19.23
N ARG A 300 6.07 18.17 -19.59
CA ARG A 300 4.80 18.33 -18.88
C ARG A 300 3.66 17.85 -19.76
N ILE A 301 3.01 16.80 -19.33
CA ILE A 301 1.85 16.24 -20.02
C ILE A 301 0.60 16.68 -19.23
N LEU A 302 -0.27 17.43 -19.93
CA LEU A 302 -1.61 17.71 -19.45
C LEU A 302 -2.54 16.68 -20.10
N PRO A 303 -3.14 15.77 -19.34
CA PRO A 303 -4.12 14.84 -19.89
C PRO A 303 -5.30 15.63 -20.49
N GLU A 304 -5.90 15.10 -21.53
CA GLU A 304 -6.95 15.74 -22.33
C GLU A 304 -8.18 16.18 -21.49
N TYR A 305 -8.39 15.50 -20.35
CA TYR A 305 -9.48 15.78 -19.39
C TYR A 305 -8.96 16.22 -18.00
N GLY A 306 -7.74 16.68 -17.91
CA GLY A 306 -6.91 16.70 -16.72
C GLY A 306 -6.97 17.94 -15.86
N ILE A 307 -8.14 18.35 -15.37
CA ILE A 307 -8.23 19.32 -14.27
C ILE A 307 -8.18 18.59 -12.91
N ASN A 308 -8.49 17.30 -12.87
CA ASN A 308 -8.57 16.52 -11.64
C ASN A 308 -7.23 15.86 -11.31
N LYS A 309 -6.75 16.08 -10.08
CA LYS A 309 -5.52 15.48 -9.56
C LYS A 309 -5.59 13.94 -9.58
N ASP A 310 -6.75 13.36 -9.29
CA ASP A 310 -6.91 11.91 -9.21
C ASP A 310 -6.74 11.25 -10.59
N TYR A 311 -7.24 11.88 -11.65
CA TYR A 311 -7.02 11.43 -13.02
C TYR A 311 -5.53 11.45 -13.41
N VAL A 312 -4.80 12.50 -13.04
CA VAL A 312 -3.35 12.58 -13.33
C VAL A 312 -2.57 11.55 -12.51
N GLN A 313 -3.02 11.24 -11.31
CA GLN A 313 -2.44 10.16 -10.50
C GLN A 313 -2.68 8.78 -11.13
N THR A 314 -3.85 8.54 -11.68
CA THR A 314 -4.15 7.32 -12.45
C THR A 314 -3.21 7.17 -13.64
N PHE A 315 -3.00 8.27 -14.37
CA PHE A 315 -2.06 8.30 -15.50
C PHE A 315 -0.60 8.10 -15.06
N GLU A 316 -0.18 8.67 -13.92
CA GLU A 316 1.13 8.40 -13.32
C GLU A 316 1.32 6.91 -13.00
N ILE A 317 0.31 6.28 -12.42
CA ILE A 317 0.33 4.84 -12.08
C ILE A 317 0.50 3.98 -13.34
N LEU A 318 -0.24 4.30 -14.41
CA LEU A 318 -0.10 3.61 -15.69
C LEU A 318 1.32 3.76 -16.24
N MET A 319 1.83 4.98 -16.33
CA MET A 319 3.17 5.25 -16.82
C MET A 319 4.27 4.57 -16.00
N GLU A 320 4.13 4.57 -14.67
CA GLU A 320 5.07 3.90 -13.80
C GLU A 320 5.01 2.37 -13.91
N SER A 321 3.82 1.79 -14.18
CA SER A 321 3.70 0.35 -14.41
C SER A 321 4.40 -0.10 -15.69
N MET A 322 4.40 0.75 -16.71
CA MET A 322 5.09 0.50 -17.98
C MET A 322 6.62 0.62 -17.88
N LEU A 323 7.11 1.40 -16.91
CA LEU A 323 8.55 1.59 -16.67
C LEU A 323 9.11 0.65 -15.60
N ALA A 324 8.24 -0.05 -14.87
CA ALA A 324 8.67 -1.02 -13.88
C ALA A 324 9.28 -2.25 -14.57
N ASP A 325 10.27 -2.87 -13.92
CA ASP A 325 10.81 -4.16 -14.37
C ASP A 325 9.69 -5.19 -14.53
N GLY A 326 9.71 -5.93 -15.63
CA GLY A 326 8.74 -6.98 -15.89
C GLY A 326 7.82 -6.71 -17.07
N GLU A 327 8.42 -6.53 -18.24
CA GLU A 327 7.75 -6.71 -19.53
C GLU A 327 7.34 -8.16 -19.73
N PHE A 328 6.18 -8.38 -20.36
CA PHE A 328 5.70 -9.72 -20.71
C PHE A 328 4.92 -9.69 -22.02
N ASP A 329 4.95 -10.80 -22.75
CA ASP A 329 4.48 -10.92 -24.13
C ASP A 329 3.06 -11.49 -24.23
N ILE A 330 2.20 -11.19 -23.25
CA ILE A 330 0.82 -11.68 -23.24
C ILE A 330 -0.13 -10.51 -22.97
N THR A 331 -1.16 -10.38 -23.78
CA THR A 331 -2.23 -9.42 -23.55
C THR A 331 -3.27 -10.03 -22.62
N PHE A 332 -3.79 -9.23 -21.69
CA PHE A 332 -4.85 -9.65 -20.80
C PHE A 332 -6.14 -8.89 -21.08
N GLU A 333 -7.23 -9.64 -21.18
CA GLU A 333 -8.57 -9.11 -21.08
C GLU A 333 -8.94 -8.98 -19.60
N LEU A 334 -9.52 -7.83 -19.26
CA LEU A 334 -9.80 -7.46 -17.88
C LEU A 334 -11.27 -7.71 -17.56
N GLY A 335 -11.52 -8.55 -16.60
CA GLY A 335 -12.85 -8.66 -16.00
C GLY A 335 -13.29 -7.37 -15.31
N ALA A 336 -14.55 -7.26 -14.96
CA ALA A 336 -15.04 -6.12 -14.18
C ALA A 336 -14.38 -6.08 -12.81
N VAL A 337 -13.95 -4.88 -12.40
CA VAL A 337 -13.47 -4.65 -11.01
C VAL A 337 -14.66 -4.81 -10.06
N ARG A 338 -14.53 -5.76 -9.14
CA ARG A 338 -15.56 -6.10 -8.16
C ARG A 338 -15.07 -5.90 -6.76
N THR A 339 -16.00 -5.77 -5.81
CA THR A 339 -15.67 -5.68 -4.38
C THR A 339 -15.82 -7.05 -3.73
N PHE A 340 -14.99 -7.31 -2.71
CA PHE A 340 -15.19 -8.44 -1.80
C PHE A 340 -15.35 -7.95 -0.36
N ALA A 341 -16.11 -8.72 0.42
CA ALA A 341 -16.36 -8.42 1.81
C ALA A 341 -15.10 -8.68 2.67
N PRO A 342 -14.93 -7.98 3.80
CA PRO A 342 -13.86 -8.27 4.74
C PRO A 342 -13.97 -9.70 5.28
N LEU A 343 -12.82 -10.28 5.61
CA LEU A 343 -12.76 -11.61 6.23
C LEU A 343 -13.54 -11.64 7.57
N TYR A 344 -13.46 -10.54 8.30
CA TYR A 344 -14.18 -10.36 9.56
C TYR A 344 -15.38 -9.44 9.38
N ASN A 345 -16.55 -9.88 9.80
CA ASN A 345 -17.78 -9.09 9.73
C ASN A 345 -17.75 -7.89 10.70
N GLU A 346 -18.70 -6.97 10.56
CA GLU A 346 -18.80 -5.75 11.39
C GLU A 346 -18.88 -6.02 12.90
N ASN A 347 -19.46 -7.15 13.31
CA ASN A 347 -19.53 -7.53 14.73
C ASN A 347 -18.15 -7.87 15.29
N VAL A 348 -17.30 -8.55 14.50
CA VAL A 348 -15.91 -8.88 14.91
C VAL A 348 -15.08 -7.60 15.01
N LEU A 349 -15.24 -6.66 14.07
CA LEU A 349 -14.58 -5.35 14.14
C LEU A 349 -14.99 -4.58 15.41
N THR A 350 -16.28 -4.54 15.71
CA THR A 350 -16.79 -3.89 16.93
C THR A 350 -16.20 -4.51 18.18
N LEU A 351 -16.17 -5.85 18.26
CA LEU A 351 -15.55 -6.58 19.38
C LEU A 351 -14.04 -6.30 19.47
N LEU A 352 -13.34 -6.22 18.36
CA LEU A 352 -11.91 -5.89 18.30
C LEU A 352 -11.65 -4.48 18.87
N TYR A 353 -12.44 -3.48 18.48
CA TYR A 353 -12.32 -2.12 19.03
C TYR A 353 -12.63 -2.05 20.52
N ILE A 354 -13.63 -2.79 20.99
CA ILE A 354 -13.95 -2.87 22.43
C ILE A 354 -12.78 -3.55 23.17
N ALA A 355 -12.29 -4.69 22.69
CA ALA A 355 -11.17 -5.41 23.30
C ALA A 355 -9.89 -4.56 23.35
N LEU A 356 -9.59 -3.83 22.27
CA LEU A 356 -8.48 -2.88 22.20
C LEU A 356 -8.64 -1.77 23.25
N GLY A 357 -9.83 -1.17 23.35
CA GLY A 357 -10.12 -0.13 24.33
C GLY A 357 -9.97 -0.63 25.78
N VAL A 358 -10.47 -1.82 26.07
CA VAL A 358 -10.34 -2.48 27.39
C VAL A 358 -8.87 -2.78 27.71
N ALA A 359 -8.11 -3.31 26.74
CA ALA A 359 -6.67 -3.59 26.91
C ALA A 359 -5.87 -2.31 27.19
N ILE A 360 -6.09 -1.24 26.43
CA ILE A 360 -5.45 0.06 26.64
C ILE A 360 -5.80 0.61 28.02
N LEU A 361 -7.08 0.59 28.39
CA LEU A 361 -7.54 1.07 29.70
C LEU A 361 -6.89 0.28 30.84
N ALA A 362 -6.85 -1.05 30.72
CA ALA A 362 -6.18 -1.90 31.69
C ALA A 362 -4.69 -1.56 31.84
N MET A 363 -3.99 -1.36 30.73
CA MET A 363 -2.55 -1.02 30.72
C MET A 363 -2.27 0.39 31.24
N LEU A 364 -3.23 1.31 31.23
CA LEU A 364 -3.12 2.62 31.87
C LEU A 364 -3.42 2.57 33.39
N VAL A 365 -4.44 1.81 33.80
CA VAL A 365 -4.94 1.80 35.16
C VAL A 365 -4.15 0.85 36.08
N LEU A 366 -3.82 -0.36 35.62
CA LEU A 366 -3.13 -1.37 36.43
C LEU A 366 -1.78 -0.88 37.01
N PRO A 367 -0.91 -0.16 36.26
CA PRO A 367 0.31 0.41 36.82
C PRO A 367 0.04 1.38 37.95
N ILE A 368 -0.97 2.26 37.83
CA ILE A 368 -1.32 3.24 38.86
C ILE A 368 -1.73 2.50 40.16
N VAL A 369 -2.56 1.46 40.03
CA VAL A 369 -3.02 0.68 41.17
C VAL A 369 -1.87 -0.09 41.84
N LYS A 370 -0.99 -0.70 41.06
CA LYS A 370 0.10 -1.57 41.58
C LYS A 370 1.34 -0.82 42.04
N MET A 371 1.70 0.28 41.39
CA MET A 371 2.98 0.96 41.57
C MET A 371 2.87 2.36 42.20
N GLY A 372 1.68 2.79 42.62
CA GLY A 372 1.47 4.09 43.24
C GLY A 372 1.78 5.28 42.29
N ARG A 373 2.52 6.27 42.78
CA ARG A 373 2.89 7.44 41.95
C ARG A 373 3.86 7.11 40.81
N PHE A 374 4.69 6.10 40.97
CA PHE A 374 5.51 5.57 39.87
C PHE A 374 4.60 5.00 38.78
N GLY A 375 3.50 4.35 39.15
CA GLY A 375 2.50 3.88 38.19
C GLY A 375 1.86 5.01 37.38
N GLY A 376 1.70 6.20 37.97
CA GLY A 376 1.29 7.40 37.22
C GLY A 376 2.31 7.81 36.14
N VAL A 377 3.62 7.70 36.44
CA VAL A 377 4.67 7.93 35.44
C VAL A 377 4.64 6.85 34.36
N SER A 378 4.42 5.59 34.74
CA SER A 378 4.27 4.47 33.81
C SER A 378 3.05 4.67 32.89
N ALA A 379 1.90 5.06 33.43
CA ALA A 379 0.71 5.37 32.64
C ALA A 379 0.95 6.53 31.66
N TYR A 380 1.69 7.54 32.08
CA TYR A 380 2.10 8.64 31.21
C TYR A 380 3.04 8.17 30.08
N ALA A 381 3.97 7.27 30.36
CA ALA A 381 4.84 6.65 29.37
C ALA A 381 4.03 5.78 28.38
N THR A 382 3.06 5.01 28.88
CA THR A 382 2.12 4.22 28.08
C THR A 382 1.31 5.11 27.13
N LEU A 383 0.75 6.21 27.64
CA LEU A 383 0.02 7.18 26.82
C LEU A 383 0.93 7.82 25.76
N SER A 384 2.17 8.16 26.12
CA SER A 384 3.14 8.68 25.16
C SER A 384 3.47 7.68 24.05
N TYR A 385 3.58 6.39 24.38
CA TYR A 385 3.76 5.32 23.38
C TYR A 385 2.60 5.27 22.41
N LEU A 386 1.36 5.25 22.91
CA LEU A 386 0.15 5.22 22.08
C LEU A 386 0.14 6.37 21.06
N ILE A 387 0.39 7.59 21.54
CA ILE A 387 0.35 8.79 20.69
C ILE A 387 1.49 8.80 19.67
N VAL A 388 2.72 8.57 20.14
CA VAL A 388 3.90 8.65 19.26
C VAL A 388 3.85 7.56 18.20
N THR A 389 3.49 6.32 18.55
CA THR A 389 3.36 5.23 17.58
C THR A 389 2.26 5.51 16.57
N ALA A 390 1.09 5.99 17.02
CA ALA A 390 0.00 6.35 16.11
C ALA A 390 0.41 7.49 15.15
N LEU A 391 1.11 8.52 15.63
CA LEU A 391 1.62 9.59 14.78
C LEU A 391 2.70 9.08 13.82
N CYS A 392 3.61 8.23 14.27
CA CYS A 392 4.60 7.60 13.39
C CYS A 392 3.91 6.82 12.27
N PHE A 393 2.88 6.06 12.59
CA PHE A 393 2.07 5.35 11.61
C PHE A 393 1.42 6.29 10.60
N ALA A 394 0.87 7.42 11.06
CA ALA A 394 0.21 8.38 10.18
C ALA A 394 1.17 9.14 9.24
N PHE A 395 2.37 9.49 9.72
CA PHE A 395 3.28 10.38 9.00
C PHE A 395 4.42 9.67 8.27
N ILE A 396 4.92 8.53 8.78
CA ILE A 396 6.07 7.85 8.17
C ILE A 396 5.64 7.03 6.96
N THR A 397 4.43 6.48 6.99
CA THR A 397 3.96 5.52 5.98
C THR A 397 3.26 6.14 4.78
N GLY A 398 3.04 7.46 4.76
CA GLY A 398 2.62 8.20 3.56
C GLY A 398 1.35 7.70 2.85
N GLY A 399 0.41 7.07 3.58
CA GLY A 399 -0.82 6.51 3.00
C GLY A 399 -0.68 5.11 2.41
N VAL A 400 0.49 4.48 2.57
CA VAL A 400 0.74 3.06 2.25
C VAL A 400 0.45 2.16 3.45
N PHE A 401 -0.04 2.75 4.53
CA PHE A 401 -0.21 2.06 5.80
C PHE A 401 -1.63 1.57 5.99
N GLU A 402 -1.78 0.27 6.00
CA GLU A 402 -3.06 -0.39 6.25
C GLU A 402 -3.08 -1.05 7.63
N VAL A 403 -4.19 -0.88 8.32
CA VAL A 403 -4.41 -1.49 9.64
C VAL A 403 -5.02 -2.86 9.45
N SER A 404 -4.23 -3.90 9.71
CA SER A 404 -4.65 -5.30 9.76
C SER A 404 -4.86 -5.76 11.21
N LEU A 405 -5.43 -6.93 11.40
CA LEU A 405 -5.45 -7.59 12.71
C LEU A 405 -4.03 -7.78 13.26
N GLY A 406 -3.07 -8.13 12.38
CA GLY A 406 -1.66 -8.22 12.75
C GLY A 406 -1.08 -6.90 13.27
N THR A 407 -1.42 -5.77 12.64
CA THR A 407 -1.04 -4.42 13.10
C THR A 407 -1.54 -4.15 14.52
N VAL A 408 -2.80 -4.47 14.80
CA VAL A 408 -3.39 -4.28 16.13
C VAL A 408 -2.67 -5.13 17.17
N LEU A 409 -2.37 -6.39 16.85
CA LEU A 409 -1.65 -7.29 17.75
C LEU A 409 -0.23 -6.82 18.07
N ILE A 410 0.53 -6.36 17.05
CA ILE A 410 1.91 -5.89 17.26
C ILE A 410 1.94 -4.56 18.03
N PHE A 411 0.97 -3.69 17.79
CA PHE A 411 0.77 -2.47 18.56
C PHE A 411 0.50 -2.77 20.05
N LEU A 412 -0.39 -3.73 20.33
CA LEU A 412 -0.67 -4.21 21.70
C LEU A 412 0.55 -4.89 22.34
N ALA A 413 1.30 -5.67 21.58
CA ALA A 413 2.53 -6.29 22.06
C ALA A 413 3.58 -5.24 22.49
N GLY A 414 3.78 -4.21 21.66
CA GLY A 414 4.65 -3.08 22.00
C GLY A 414 4.16 -2.33 23.26
N LEU A 415 2.85 -2.12 23.37
CA LEU A 415 2.22 -1.51 24.56
C LEU A 415 2.45 -2.36 25.83
N ALA A 416 2.26 -3.67 25.72
CA ALA A 416 2.52 -4.62 26.79
C ALA A 416 4.02 -4.60 27.19
N LEU A 417 4.91 -4.58 26.21
CA LEU A 417 6.34 -4.53 26.43
C LEU A 417 6.77 -3.26 27.19
N VAL A 418 6.19 -2.09 26.84
CA VAL A 418 6.40 -0.86 27.59
C VAL A 418 6.04 -1.05 29.07
N ASN A 419 4.88 -1.60 29.36
CA ASN A 419 4.40 -1.79 30.74
C ASN A 419 5.20 -2.84 31.50
N VAL A 420 5.57 -3.95 30.87
CA VAL A 420 6.40 -5.01 31.48
C VAL A 420 7.78 -4.46 31.86
N MET A 421 8.41 -3.70 30.97
CA MET A 421 9.71 -3.10 31.26
C MET A 421 9.61 -2.02 32.35
N GLN A 422 8.56 -1.21 32.38
CA GLN A 422 8.32 -0.26 33.47
C GLN A 422 8.13 -0.98 34.82
N TYR A 423 7.41 -2.11 34.83
CA TYR A 423 7.27 -2.91 36.03
C TYR A 423 8.58 -3.54 36.50
N HIS A 424 9.41 -4.01 35.57
CA HIS A 424 10.75 -4.51 35.87
C HIS A 424 11.63 -3.44 36.52
N ILE A 425 11.66 -2.22 35.93
CA ILE A 425 12.36 -1.06 36.47
C ILE A 425 11.84 -0.72 37.88
N TYR A 426 10.51 -0.69 38.05
CA TYR A 426 9.89 -0.43 39.37
C TYR A 426 10.33 -1.42 40.42
N ARG A 427 10.35 -2.72 40.11
CA ARG A 427 10.83 -3.76 41.07
C ARG A 427 12.27 -3.51 41.51
N ALA A 428 13.16 -3.16 40.58
CA ALA A 428 14.53 -2.86 40.89
C ALA A 428 14.65 -1.59 41.76
N ILE A 429 13.90 -0.54 41.46
CA ILE A 429 13.85 0.69 42.25
C ILE A 429 13.35 0.39 43.68
N LYS A 430 12.26 -0.40 43.79
CA LYS A 430 11.68 -0.78 45.10
C LYS A 430 12.65 -1.61 45.92
N ALA A 431 13.39 -2.52 45.31
CA ALA A 431 14.43 -3.31 46.02
C ALA A 431 15.54 -2.42 46.61
N GLU A 432 15.99 -1.40 45.86
CA GLU A 432 16.97 -0.45 46.33
C GLU A 432 16.45 0.48 47.45
N PHE A 433 15.18 0.84 47.38
CA PHE A 433 14.50 1.60 48.40
C PHE A 433 14.37 0.78 49.71
N ASN A 434 13.95 -0.48 49.61
CA ASN A 434 13.86 -1.38 50.76
C ASN A 434 15.24 -1.70 51.37
N ALA A 435 16.34 -1.58 50.60
CA ALA A 435 17.71 -1.70 51.09
C ALA A 435 18.23 -0.44 51.82
N GLY A 436 17.36 0.52 52.14
CA GLY A 436 17.69 1.69 52.96
C GLY A 436 18.12 2.93 52.19
N LYS A 437 18.06 2.96 50.84
CA LYS A 437 18.39 4.14 50.05
C LYS A 437 17.27 5.17 50.01
N THR A 438 17.61 6.43 49.84
CA THR A 438 16.63 7.49 49.60
C THR A 438 15.90 7.27 48.28
N VAL A 439 14.68 7.78 48.13
CA VAL A 439 13.86 7.64 46.92
C VAL A 439 14.63 8.05 45.66
N GLU A 440 15.31 9.19 45.68
CA GLU A 440 16.10 9.67 44.53
C GLU A 440 17.25 8.75 44.15
N SER A 441 17.98 8.27 45.19
CA SER A 441 19.09 7.33 44.99
C SER A 441 18.57 5.99 44.45
N SER A 442 17.46 5.48 44.98
CA SER A 442 16.85 4.24 44.55
C SER A 442 16.40 4.28 43.08
N VAL A 443 15.79 5.39 42.65
CA VAL A 443 15.41 5.59 41.23
C VAL A 443 16.64 5.62 40.34
N LYS A 444 17.69 6.37 40.72
CA LYS A 444 18.94 6.44 39.95
C LYS A 444 19.63 5.08 39.79
N VAL A 445 19.72 4.33 40.88
CA VAL A 445 20.40 3.03 40.89
C VAL A 445 19.53 1.96 40.21
N GLY A 446 18.21 1.97 40.42
CA GLY A 446 17.30 1.05 39.77
C GLY A 446 17.33 1.14 38.23
N TYR A 447 17.27 2.35 37.67
CA TYR A 447 17.45 2.55 36.23
C TYR A 447 18.83 2.10 35.73
N LYS A 448 19.91 2.31 36.52
CA LYS A 448 21.25 1.86 36.14
C LYS A 448 21.35 0.34 36.11
N LYS A 449 20.77 -0.35 37.10
CA LYS A 449 20.81 -1.83 37.20
C LYS A 449 20.02 -2.51 36.09
N THR A 450 18.89 -1.93 35.70
CA THR A 450 17.99 -2.53 34.69
C THR A 450 18.32 -2.12 33.26
N LEU A 451 19.24 -1.18 33.05
CA LEU A 451 19.52 -0.60 31.73
C LEU A 451 19.82 -1.67 30.67
N TRP A 452 20.79 -2.54 30.97
CA TRP A 452 21.20 -3.56 30.01
C TRP A 452 20.10 -4.60 29.75
N THR A 453 19.40 -5.05 30.78
CA THR A 453 18.27 -5.97 30.60
C THR A 453 17.19 -5.37 29.68
N VAL A 454 16.89 -4.08 29.85
CA VAL A 454 15.91 -3.38 28.99
C VAL A 454 16.44 -3.23 27.56
N VAL A 455 17.73 -2.90 27.39
CA VAL A 455 18.37 -2.82 26.07
C VAL A 455 18.35 -4.17 25.37
N ASP A 456 18.74 -5.26 26.05
CA ASP A 456 18.80 -6.61 25.48
C ASP A 456 17.44 -7.05 24.96
N VAL A 457 16.36 -6.79 25.70
CA VAL A 457 15.00 -7.13 25.29
C VAL A 457 14.60 -6.37 24.02
N TYR A 458 14.92 -5.07 23.93
CA TYR A 458 14.57 -4.28 22.74
C TYR A 458 15.46 -4.60 21.55
N VAL A 459 16.73 -4.92 21.76
CA VAL A 459 17.63 -5.39 20.69
C VAL A 459 17.12 -6.72 20.13
N LEU A 460 16.74 -7.67 21.00
CA LEU A 460 16.18 -8.94 20.54
C LEU A 460 14.86 -8.74 19.76
N ALA A 461 13.96 -7.90 20.26
CA ALA A 461 12.70 -7.59 19.57
C ALA A 461 12.95 -6.90 18.22
N ALA A 462 13.94 -6.00 18.14
CA ALA A 462 14.32 -5.34 16.90
C ALA A 462 14.93 -6.31 15.88
N LEU A 463 15.76 -7.26 16.33
CA LEU A 463 16.33 -8.30 15.45
C LEU A 463 15.24 -9.17 14.84
N VAL A 464 14.25 -9.61 15.63
CA VAL A 464 13.11 -10.37 15.12
C VAL A 464 12.29 -9.55 14.09
N ALA A 465 12.02 -8.29 14.38
CA ALA A 465 11.29 -7.41 13.45
C ALA A 465 12.09 -7.16 12.15
N PHE A 466 13.41 -7.06 12.25
CA PHE A 466 14.30 -6.88 11.10
C PHE A 466 14.43 -8.16 10.25
N GLU A 467 14.44 -9.32 10.88
CA GLU A 467 14.43 -10.62 10.19
C GLU A 467 13.15 -10.78 9.35
N LEU A 468 11.99 -10.39 9.90
CA LEU A 468 10.73 -10.36 9.15
C LEU A 468 10.79 -9.41 7.94
N LEU A 469 11.52 -8.31 8.03
CA LEU A 469 11.66 -7.36 6.93
C LEU A 469 12.44 -7.95 5.73
N ILE A 470 13.43 -8.81 6.02
CA ILE A 470 14.29 -9.43 4.99
C ILE A 470 13.68 -10.74 4.47
N GLY A 471 13.02 -11.50 5.34
CA GLY A 471 12.67 -12.90 5.09
C GLY A 471 11.44 -13.13 4.22
N ALA A 472 10.52 -12.17 4.10
CA ALA A 472 9.28 -12.38 3.37
C ALA A 472 8.67 -11.09 2.81
N ALA A 473 8.63 -11.00 1.48
CA ALA A 473 8.07 -9.85 0.78
C ALA A 473 6.60 -9.54 1.16
N GLY A 474 5.77 -10.56 1.38
CA GLY A 474 4.36 -10.40 1.74
C GLY A 474 4.09 -9.86 3.15
N VAL A 475 5.12 -9.75 4.01
CA VAL A 475 4.99 -9.21 5.37
C VAL A 475 5.80 -7.92 5.60
N TYR A 476 6.28 -7.30 4.51
CA TYR A 476 7.12 -6.10 4.59
C TYR A 476 6.48 -4.98 5.43
N THR A 477 5.23 -4.65 5.15
CA THR A 477 4.49 -3.60 5.87
C THR A 477 4.31 -3.94 7.35
N PHE A 478 3.96 -5.18 7.65
CA PHE A 478 3.87 -5.68 9.02
C PHE A 478 5.21 -5.60 9.76
N ALA A 479 6.31 -5.97 9.12
CA ALA A 479 7.65 -5.87 9.68
C ALA A 479 8.06 -4.41 9.96
N LEU A 480 7.75 -3.49 9.03
CA LEU A 480 7.98 -2.06 9.22
C LEU A 480 7.21 -1.51 10.42
N GLN A 481 5.95 -1.91 10.56
CA GLN A 481 5.11 -1.58 11.71
C GLN A 481 5.70 -2.11 13.02
N ALA A 482 6.21 -3.35 13.01
CA ALA A 482 6.88 -3.96 14.14
C ALA A 482 8.13 -3.16 14.57
N ILE A 483 8.96 -2.77 13.61
CA ILE A 483 10.14 -1.93 13.87
C ILE A 483 9.73 -0.60 14.50
N ILE A 484 8.72 0.08 13.97
CA ILE A 484 8.22 1.35 14.53
C ILE A 484 7.76 1.15 15.98
N CYS A 485 6.98 0.09 16.26
CA CYS A 485 6.52 -0.21 17.61
C CYS A 485 7.68 -0.48 18.58
N VAL A 486 8.67 -1.29 18.18
CA VAL A 486 9.83 -1.63 19.00
C VAL A 486 10.71 -0.41 19.26
N VAL A 487 11.03 0.37 18.22
CA VAL A 487 11.85 1.58 18.35
C VAL A 487 11.17 2.62 19.23
N THR A 488 9.87 2.84 19.04
CA THR A 488 9.10 3.76 19.89
C THR A 488 9.06 3.28 21.34
N ALA A 489 8.81 1.99 21.58
CA ALA A 489 8.78 1.42 22.92
C ALA A 489 10.17 1.51 23.61
N ALA A 490 11.23 1.25 22.87
CA ALA A 490 12.60 1.42 23.37
C ALA A 490 12.89 2.87 23.77
N PHE A 491 12.58 3.83 22.89
CA PHE A 491 12.72 5.26 23.17
C PHE A 491 11.94 5.67 24.43
N ILE A 492 10.70 5.23 24.54
CA ILE A 492 9.83 5.53 25.68
C ILE A 492 10.45 5.00 26.99
N ASN A 493 10.91 3.75 27.01
CA ASN A 493 11.41 3.14 28.25
C ASN A 493 12.84 3.57 28.63
N LEU A 494 13.73 3.71 27.66
CA LEU A 494 15.13 4.02 27.94
C LEU A 494 15.35 5.50 28.24
N LEU A 495 14.64 6.40 27.54
CA LEU A 495 14.87 7.83 27.61
C LEU A 495 13.69 8.58 28.22
N TRP A 496 12.49 8.45 27.63
CA TRP A 496 11.36 9.29 27.96
C TRP A 496 10.80 9.06 29.36
N ALA A 497 10.50 7.83 29.73
CA ALA A 497 9.98 7.49 31.05
C ALA A 497 10.97 7.82 32.16
N ARG A 498 12.28 7.62 31.90
CA ARG A 498 13.33 8.02 32.82
C ARG A 498 13.34 9.54 33.04
N PHE A 499 13.26 10.33 31.96
CA PHE A 499 13.20 11.78 32.02
C PHE A 499 11.96 12.28 32.80
N ILE A 500 10.78 11.74 32.50
CA ILE A 500 9.54 12.06 33.19
C ILE A 500 9.67 11.75 34.68
N ASN A 501 10.22 10.61 35.04
CA ASN A 501 10.38 10.16 36.40
C ASN A 501 11.24 11.12 37.22
N PHE A 502 12.41 11.50 36.72
CA PHE A 502 13.28 12.48 37.43
C PHE A 502 12.64 13.85 37.51
N THR A 503 11.91 14.28 36.49
CA THR A 503 11.22 15.58 36.50
C THR A 503 10.07 15.58 37.51
N TYR A 504 9.30 14.48 37.58
CA TYR A 504 8.20 14.32 38.54
C TYR A 504 8.72 14.29 39.99
N LEU A 505 9.81 13.53 40.27
CA LEU A 505 10.43 13.50 41.59
C LEU A 505 10.93 14.89 42.03
N SER A 506 11.53 15.64 41.11
CA SER A 506 12.00 16.99 41.40
C SER A 506 10.87 17.98 41.63
N ALA A 507 9.69 17.76 41.04
CA ALA A 507 8.50 18.56 41.23
C ALA A 507 7.72 18.22 42.50
N SER A 508 7.83 16.96 43.00
CA SER A 508 7.06 16.45 44.13
C SER A 508 7.43 17.11 45.45
N LYS A 509 6.40 17.49 46.26
CA LYS A 509 6.59 18.04 47.61
C LYS A 509 6.94 16.93 48.61
N ASN A 510 6.27 15.81 48.54
CA ASN A 510 6.45 14.64 49.42
C ASN A 510 6.99 13.47 48.57
N LYS A 511 8.28 13.19 48.72
CA LYS A 511 8.97 12.12 47.98
C LYS A 511 8.70 10.74 48.55
N TYR A 512 8.40 10.64 49.82
CA TYR A 512 8.11 9.38 50.50
C TYR A 512 6.83 8.72 49.95
N LYS A 513 5.83 9.50 49.56
CA LYS A 513 4.61 9.01 48.90
C LYS A 513 4.80 8.53 47.45
N TYR A 514 6.05 8.42 46.98
CA TYR A 514 6.35 7.97 45.62
C TYR A 514 6.02 6.49 45.43
N PHE A 515 6.32 5.68 46.45
CA PHE A 515 5.92 4.27 46.52
C PHE A 515 4.60 4.12 47.27
N ARG A 516 3.91 3.01 47.01
CA ARG A 516 2.65 2.68 47.68
C ARG A 516 2.86 2.30 49.15
N PHE A 517 4.08 1.92 49.52
CA PHE A 517 4.44 1.47 50.84
C PHE A 517 5.46 2.45 51.44
N VAL A 518 5.18 2.91 52.66
CA VAL A 518 6.11 3.65 53.52
C VAL A 518 6.90 2.63 54.33
N ARG A 519 8.17 2.89 54.63
CA ARG A 519 8.94 2.08 55.61
C ARG A 519 8.43 2.39 57.00
N GLU A 520 8.43 1.36 57.89
CA GLU A 520 8.05 1.51 59.29
C GLU A 520 8.92 2.60 59.98
N ASP A 521 10.23 2.70 59.60
CA ASP A 521 11.17 3.69 60.14
C ASP A 521 10.89 5.14 59.67
N ASP A 522 10.02 5.34 58.65
CA ASP A 522 9.69 6.68 58.12
C ASP A 522 8.36 7.24 58.73
N GLU A 523 7.63 6.43 59.53
CA GLU A 523 6.42 6.86 60.27
C GLU A 523 6.73 7.66 61.54
N ASP A 524 7.96 7.50 62.11
CA ASP A 524 8.37 8.20 63.31
C ASP A 524 8.87 9.64 63.06
N ASP A 525 9.03 10.04 61.78
CA ASP A 525 9.55 11.38 61.36
C ASP A 525 8.45 12.32 60.75
N GLU A 526 7.15 11.94 60.78
CA GLU A 526 6.03 12.84 60.48
C GLU A 526 5.42 13.45 61.76
#